data_22e3a1372319369ea1a64ab11ba05551
#
_entry.id   22e3a1372319369ea1a64ab11ba05551
#
_cell.length_a   1.000
_cell.length_b   1.000
_cell.length_c   1.000
_cell.angle_alpha   90.00
_cell.angle_beta   90.00
_cell.angle_gamma   90.00
#
_symmetry.space_group_name_H-M   'P 1'
#
loop_
_entity.id
_entity.type
_entity.pdbx_description
1 polymer ?
#
loop_
_entity_poly.entity_id
_entity_poly.type
_entity_poly.pdbx_seq_one_letter_code
_entity_poly.pdbx_strand_id
1 'polypeptide(L)'
;MLRYCLTTLLLLCCTTVDAKSPNVVVIFCDDLGYGDLGCFGHPSIATPNLDRMAVEGQRWTEFYVAACVCTPSRAALQTGRYPIRNGMCSSTRRVLFPDSKGGLPASETTIGSMLHQHGYATHAIGKWHLGHLPQFLPTSHGYDSYFGIPYSNDMDAVREAPKGRARFDQPKIDYFNVPLMRGKDIVERPANQHTITKRFTEEAVKLITE
;
A
#
# COMPACT_ATOMS: atom_id res chain seq x y z
N MET A 1 -71.53 -26.50 -7.41
CA MET A 1 -70.51 -25.70 -8.15
C MET A 1 -69.25 -25.58 -7.30
N LEU A 2 -68.27 -26.42 -7.57
CA LEU A 2 -67.06 -26.51 -6.78
C LEU A 2 -66.00 -25.64 -7.49
N ARG A 3 -65.62 -24.54 -6.86
CA ARG A 3 -64.55 -23.66 -7.37
C ARG A 3 -63.16 -24.22 -6.95
N TYR A 4 -62.43 -24.78 -7.89
CA TYR A 4 -61.01 -25.14 -7.67
C TYR A 4 -60.17 -23.89 -7.71
N CYS A 5 -59.60 -23.54 -6.55
CA CYS A 5 -58.59 -22.49 -6.43
C CYS A 5 -57.25 -23.14 -6.72
N LEU A 6 -56.71 -22.89 -7.93
CA LEU A 6 -55.39 -23.37 -8.36
C LEU A 6 -54.35 -22.39 -7.83
N THR A 7 -53.77 -22.69 -6.70
CA THR A 7 -52.62 -21.93 -6.17
C THR A 7 -51.35 -22.43 -6.86
N THR A 8 -50.95 -21.71 -7.85
CA THR A 8 -49.65 -21.96 -8.53
C THR A 8 -48.51 -21.54 -7.61
N LEU A 9 -47.86 -22.49 -6.98
CA LEU A 9 -46.67 -22.29 -6.17
C LEU A 9 -45.50 -22.01 -7.11
N LEU A 10 -45.13 -20.74 -7.29
CA LEU A 10 -43.90 -20.34 -7.98
C LEU A 10 -42.72 -20.70 -7.07
N LEU A 11 -42.09 -21.84 -7.32
CA LEU A 11 -40.77 -22.13 -6.78
C LEU A 11 -39.78 -21.16 -7.45
N LEU A 12 -39.43 -20.07 -6.76
CA LEU A 12 -38.23 -19.31 -7.08
C LEU A 12 -37.02 -20.23 -6.79
N CYS A 13 -36.51 -20.87 -7.82
CA CYS A 13 -35.15 -21.42 -7.79
C CYS A 13 -34.19 -20.24 -7.62
N CYS A 14 -33.87 -19.88 -6.38
CA CYS A 14 -32.70 -19.08 -6.10
C CYS A 14 -31.44 -19.92 -6.47
N THR A 15 -31.06 -19.87 -7.72
CA THR A 15 -29.68 -20.25 -8.08
C THR A 15 -28.77 -19.24 -7.36
N THR A 16 -28.13 -19.69 -6.31
CA THR A 16 -27.01 -18.95 -5.74
C THR A 16 -25.96 -18.83 -6.84
N VAL A 17 -25.94 -17.68 -7.53
CA VAL A 17 -24.80 -17.33 -8.38
C VAL A 17 -23.65 -17.16 -7.40
N ASP A 18 -22.79 -18.14 -7.34
CA ASP A 18 -21.54 -18.07 -6.58
C ASP A 18 -20.67 -17.03 -7.26
N ALA A 19 -20.84 -15.78 -6.87
CA ALA A 19 -20.10 -14.67 -7.43
C ALA A 19 -18.63 -14.86 -7.03
N LYS A 20 -17.79 -15.08 -8.02
CA LYS A 20 -16.34 -15.18 -7.82
C LYS A 20 -15.85 -13.93 -7.08
N SER A 21 -15.15 -14.12 -5.97
CA SER A 21 -14.57 -13.01 -5.22
C SER A 21 -13.67 -12.14 -6.10
N PRO A 22 -13.82 -10.81 -6.08
CA PRO A 22 -13.04 -9.92 -6.93
C PRO A 22 -11.58 -9.88 -6.50
N ASN A 23 -10.67 -9.76 -7.45
CA ASN A 23 -9.29 -9.39 -7.14
C ASN A 23 -9.23 -7.93 -6.67
N VAL A 24 -8.33 -7.64 -5.72
CA VAL A 24 -8.16 -6.32 -5.13
C VAL A 24 -6.74 -5.83 -5.36
N VAL A 25 -6.57 -4.73 -6.09
CA VAL A 25 -5.28 -4.07 -6.30
C VAL A 25 -5.35 -2.67 -5.70
N VAL A 26 -4.51 -2.39 -4.70
CA VAL A 26 -4.39 -1.07 -4.07
C VAL A 26 -3.09 -0.42 -4.51
N ILE A 27 -3.18 0.68 -5.26
CA ILE A 27 -2.02 1.50 -5.67
C ILE A 27 -2.01 2.74 -4.79
N PHE A 28 -1.09 2.78 -3.83
CA PHE A 28 -0.96 3.86 -2.87
C PHE A 28 0.28 4.69 -3.16
N CYS A 29 0.08 5.84 -3.78
CA CYS A 29 1.15 6.76 -4.15
C CYS A 29 1.67 7.53 -2.92
N ASP A 30 2.98 7.79 -2.89
CA ASP A 30 3.64 8.60 -1.86
C ASP A 30 3.70 10.05 -2.35
N ASP A 31 3.22 10.98 -1.54
CA ASP A 31 3.21 12.44 -1.82
C ASP A 31 2.50 12.86 -3.12
N LEU A 32 1.48 12.13 -3.58
CA LEU A 32 0.67 12.50 -4.73
C LEU A 32 -0.48 13.42 -4.28
N GLY A 33 -0.52 14.62 -4.81
CA GLY A 33 -1.61 15.58 -4.60
C GLY A 33 -2.72 15.46 -5.65
N TYR A 34 -3.89 16.01 -5.35
CA TYR A 34 -5.01 16.08 -6.31
C TYR A 34 -4.59 16.76 -7.61
N GLY A 35 -3.83 17.86 -7.52
CA GLY A 35 -3.39 18.62 -8.68
C GLY A 35 -2.35 17.93 -9.58
N ASP A 36 -1.87 16.74 -9.22
CA ASP A 36 -0.80 16.06 -9.96
C ASP A 36 -1.32 15.15 -11.09
N LEU A 37 -2.63 14.96 -11.19
CA LEU A 37 -3.26 14.10 -12.19
C LEU A 37 -4.07 14.89 -13.22
N GLY A 38 -4.07 14.43 -14.47
CA GLY A 38 -4.86 15.03 -15.57
C GLY A 38 -6.35 15.05 -15.27
N CYS A 39 -6.93 13.97 -14.73
CA CYS A 39 -8.33 13.88 -14.35
C CYS A 39 -8.75 14.86 -13.24
N PHE A 40 -7.80 15.46 -12.53
CA PHE A 40 -8.02 16.55 -11.56
C PHE A 40 -7.55 17.92 -12.08
N GLY A 41 -7.19 18.02 -13.36
CA GLY A 41 -6.91 19.30 -14.03
C GLY A 41 -5.45 19.73 -14.02
N HIS A 42 -4.47 18.82 -13.89
CA HIS A 42 -3.06 19.21 -14.03
C HIS A 42 -2.79 19.79 -15.42
N PRO A 43 -2.16 20.97 -15.53
CA PRO A 43 -2.06 21.69 -16.80
C PRO A 43 -1.06 21.10 -17.80
N SER A 44 -0.09 20.31 -17.35
CA SER A 44 1.01 19.83 -18.20
C SER A 44 1.41 18.37 -17.97
N ILE A 45 1.07 17.75 -16.84
CA ILE A 45 1.33 16.33 -16.62
C ILE A 45 0.21 15.50 -17.24
N ALA A 46 0.55 14.67 -18.22
CA ALA A 46 -0.40 13.74 -18.82
C ALA A 46 -0.40 12.41 -18.04
N THR A 47 -1.58 11.98 -17.60
CA THR A 47 -1.78 10.72 -16.86
C THR A 47 -2.85 9.84 -17.51
N PRO A 48 -2.69 9.46 -18.80
CA PRO A 48 -3.79 8.91 -19.61
C PRO A 48 -4.38 7.61 -19.06
N ASN A 49 -3.59 6.76 -18.43
CA ASN A 49 -4.08 5.52 -17.83
C ASN A 49 -4.90 5.78 -16.55
N LEU A 50 -4.45 6.72 -15.70
CA LEU A 50 -5.20 7.10 -14.49
C LEU A 50 -6.45 7.90 -14.85
N ASP A 51 -6.38 8.74 -15.86
CA ASP A 51 -7.53 9.49 -16.40
C ASP A 51 -8.61 8.52 -16.93
N ARG A 52 -8.19 7.46 -17.64
CA ARG A 52 -9.10 6.41 -18.09
C ARG A 52 -9.74 5.68 -16.90
N MET A 53 -8.97 5.29 -15.88
CA MET A 53 -9.51 4.67 -14.66
C MET A 53 -10.54 5.58 -13.98
N ALA A 54 -10.32 6.89 -13.96
CA ALA A 54 -11.27 7.85 -13.39
C ALA A 54 -12.59 7.94 -14.18
N VAL A 55 -12.55 7.71 -15.51
CA VAL A 55 -13.75 7.70 -16.38
C VAL A 55 -14.50 6.36 -16.28
N GLU A 56 -13.77 5.25 -16.25
CA GLU A 56 -14.35 3.90 -16.20
C GLU A 56 -14.82 3.48 -14.81
N GLY A 57 -14.31 4.14 -13.76
CA GLY A 57 -14.59 3.81 -12.36
C GLY A 57 -15.23 4.95 -11.58
N GLN A 58 -14.69 5.21 -10.39
CA GLN A 58 -15.13 6.29 -9.51
C GLN A 58 -13.99 7.26 -9.27
N ARG A 59 -14.28 8.56 -9.37
CA ARG A 59 -13.36 9.64 -9.03
C ARG A 59 -13.84 10.35 -7.77
N TRP A 60 -13.03 10.30 -6.72
CA TRP A 60 -13.34 10.89 -5.43
C TRP A 60 -12.67 12.26 -5.31
N THR A 61 -13.45 13.31 -5.13
CA THR A 61 -12.96 14.69 -5.06
C THR A 61 -12.65 15.15 -3.64
N GLU A 62 -13.09 14.39 -2.63
CA GLU A 62 -12.91 14.71 -1.21
C GLU A 62 -12.43 13.45 -0.44
N PHE A 63 -11.40 12.80 -0.95
CA PHE A 63 -10.77 11.66 -0.30
C PHE A 63 -9.48 12.12 0.40
N TYR A 64 -9.39 11.88 1.71
CA TYR A 64 -8.26 12.30 2.53
C TYR A 64 -7.61 11.11 3.21
N VAL A 65 -6.27 11.12 3.26
CA VAL A 65 -5.50 10.18 4.09
C VAL A 65 -5.60 10.58 5.57
N ALA A 66 -5.44 9.60 6.47
CA ALA A 66 -5.62 9.83 7.91
C ALA A 66 -4.49 10.63 8.57
N ALA A 67 -3.37 10.85 7.89
CA ALA A 67 -2.25 11.65 8.37
C ALA A 67 -1.40 12.17 7.20
N CYS A 68 -0.76 13.31 7.41
CA CYS A 68 0.05 14.00 6.40
C CYS A 68 1.48 13.44 6.24
N VAL A 69 1.85 12.36 6.93
CA VAL A 69 3.17 11.72 6.84
C VAL A 69 3.06 10.20 6.76
N CYS A 70 4.12 9.57 6.23
CA CYS A 70 4.10 8.19 5.73
C CYS A 70 3.64 7.14 6.74
N THR A 71 4.34 6.98 7.86
CA THR A 71 4.08 5.92 8.84
C THR A 71 2.63 5.91 9.34
N PRO A 72 2.09 7.01 9.91
CA PRO A 72 0.72 6.99 10.41
C PRO A 72 -0.31 6.85 9.29
N SER A 73 -0.11 7.46 8.12
CA SER A 73 -1.00 7.31 6.97
C SER A 73 -1.07 5.85 6.48
N ARG A 74 0.09 5.19 6.36
CA ARG A 74 0.18 3.80 5.95
C ARG A 74 -0.41 2.85 7.00
N ALA A 75 -0.20 3.13 8.28
CA ALA A 75 -0.82 2.36 9.36
C ALA A 75 -2.35 2.44 9.32
N ALA A 76 -2.90 3.63 9.08
CA ALA A 76 -4.33 3.80 8.94
C ALA A 76 -4.89 3.05 7.71
N LEU A 77 -4.22 3.13 6.55
CA LEU A 77 -4.60 2.37 5.37
C LEU A 77 -4.62 0.87 5.67
N GLN A 78 -3.55 0.35 6.27
CA GLN A 78 -3.43 -1.08 6.55
C GLN A 78 -4.45 -1.60 7.55
N THR A 79 -4.85 -0.81 8.53
CA THR A 79 -5.67 -1.28 9.67
C THR A 79 -7.10 -0.77 9.67
N GLY A 80 -7.45 0.19 8.80
CA GLY A 80 -8.75 0.89 8.86
C GLY A 80 -8.95 1.71 10.14
N ARG A 81 -7.89 1.96 10.94
CA ARG A 81 -7.93 2.65 12.22
C ARG A 81 -7.11 3.93 12.21
N TYR A 82 -7.58 4.95 12.91
CA TYR A 82 -6.76 6.15 13.12
C TYR A 82 -5.42 5.81 13.79
N PRO A 83 -4.30 6.40 13.32
CA PRO A 83 -2.96 6.01 13.76
C PRO A 83 -2.70 6.26 15.27
N ILE A 84 -3.42 7.17 15.88
CA ILE A 84 -3.37 7.36 17.33
C ILE A 84 -3.89 6.14 18.12
N ARG A 85 -4.79 5.34 17.51
CA ARG A 85 -5.37 4.17 18.16
C ARG A 85 -4.54 2.89 18.00
N ASN A 86 -3.69 2.82 16.97
CA ASN A 86 -2.80 1.68 16.75
C ASN A 86 -1.33 1.97 17.17
N GLY A 87 -1.08 3.11 17.83
CA GLY A 87 0.24 3.48 18.33
C GLY A 87 1.24 3.96 17.27
N MET A 88 0.80 4.15 16.02
CA MET A 88 1.66 4.55 14.90
C MET A 88 1.73 6.08 14.70
N CYS A 89 1.26 6.85 15.68
CA CYS A 89 1.35 8.30 15.72
C CYS A 89 2.17 8.71 16.94
N SER A 90 3.16 9.58 16.76
CA SER A 90 4.05 10.03 17.82
C SER A 90 4.27 11.54 17.75
N SER A 91 4.27 12.21 18.90
CA SER A 91 4.62 13.63 19.01
C SER A 91 6.11 13.92 18.90
N THR A 92 6.96 12.92 19.13
CA THR A 92 8.42 13.06 19.13
C THR A 92 9.06 12.59 17.82
N ARG A 93 8.50 11.56 17.20
CA ARG A 93 8.98 11.01 15.92
C ARG A 93 7.80 10.82 14.98
N ARG A 94 7.66 11.74 14.04
CA ARG A 94 6.53 11.76 13.08
C ARG A 94 6.41 10.49 12.21
N VAL A 95 7.51 9.78 11.97
CA VAL A 95 7.58 8.52 11.21
C VAL A 95 8.61 7.59 11.84
N LEU A 96 8.60 6.33 11.45
CA LEU A 96 9.66 5.38 11.80
C LEU A 96 10.93 5.66 10.98
N PHE A 97 12.08 5.49 11.59
CA PHE A 97 13.40 5.68 10.99
C PHE A 97 14.19 4.37 11.02
N PRO A 98 15.34 4.28 10.30
CA PRO A 98 16.18 3.07 10.29
C PRO A 98 16.69 2.62 11.66
N ASP A 99 16.73 3.51 12.64
CA ASP A 99 17.10 3.22 14.03
C ASP A 99 15.92 2.88 14.95
N SER A 100 14.67 2.93 14.44
CA SER A 100 13.46 2.60 15.21
C SER A 100 13.44 1.15 15.61
N LYS A 101 13.05 0.88 16.87
CA LYS A 101 12.94 -0.49 17.42
C LYS A 101 11.52 -1.04 17.38
N GLY A 102 10.54 -0.19 17.11
CA GLY A 102 9.11 -0.52 17.03
C GLY A 102 8.62 -0.59 15.59
N GLY A 103 7.35 -0.94 15.48
CA GLY A 103 6.61 -1.02 14.21
C GLY A 103 5.13 -1.24 14.48
N LEU A 104 4.38 -1.55 13.45
CA LEU A 104 2.96 -1.87 13.54
C LEU A 104 2.76 -3.04 14.52
N PRO A 105 1.91 -2.90 15.56
CA PRO A 105 1.68 -3.98 16.52
C PRO A 105 1.11 -5.23 15.83
N ALA A 106 1.59 -6.40 16.21
CA ALA A 106 1.13 -7.68 15.67
C ALA A 106 -0.35 -7.98 16.00
N SER A 107 -0.92 -7.27 16.98
CA SER A 107 -2.35 -7.36 17.33
C SER A 107 -3.27 -6.63 16.37
N GLU A 108 -2.73 -5.80 15.49
CA GLU A 108 -3.55 -5.08 14.50
C GLU A 108 -3.92 -6.00 13.33
N THR A 109 -5.21 -6.03 13.03
CA THR A 109 -5.70 -6.65 11.79
C THR A 109 -5.38 -5.73 10.62
N THR A 110 -4.67 -6.25 9.64
CA THR A 110 -4.32 -5.53 8.41
C THR A 110 -5.20 -5.97 7.24
N ILE A 111 -5.19 -5.19 6.15
CA ILE A 111 -5.79 -5.61 4.86
C ILE A 111 -5.23 -6.99 4.47
N GLY A 112 -3.90 -7.19 4.57
CA GLY A 112 -3.26 -8.45 4.25
C GLY A 112 -3.79 -9.60 5.10
N SER A 113 -3.78 -9.47 6.44
CA SER A 113 -4.25 -10.54 7.33
C SER A 113 -5.74 -10.83 7.18
N MET A 114 -6.56 -9.81 6.96
CA MET A 114 -8.00 -9.98 6.74
C MET A 114 -8.28 -10.75 5.44
N LEU A 115 -7.68 -10.33 4.33
CA LEU A 115 -7.89 -10.98 3.04
C LEU A 115 -7.31 -12.40 3.00
N HIS A 116 -6.14 -12.61 3.61
CA HIS A 116 -5.56 -13.95 3.74
C HIS A 116 -6.49 -14.92 4.47
N GLN A 117 -7.15 -14.49 5.56
CA GLN A 117 -8.15 -15.29 6.28
C GLN A 117 -9.37 -15.65 5.42
N HIS A 118 -9.63 -14.88 4.36
CA HIS A 118 -10.71 -15.14 3.40
C HIS A 118 -10.22 -15.87 2.13
N GLY A 119 -9.02 -16.46 2.17
CA GLY A 119 -8.49 -17.30 1.10
C GLY A 119 -7.87 -16.54 -0.08
N TYR A 120 -7.59 -15.24 0.07
CA TYR A 120 -6.85 -14.49 -0.93
C TYR A 120 -5.35 -14.75 -0.83
N ALA A 121 -4.67 -14.87 -1.97
CA ALA A 121 -3.23 -14.66 -2.03
C ALA A 121 -2.94 -13.15 -1.83
N THR A 122 -2.00 -12.84 -0.96
CA THR A 122 -1.76 -11.46 -0.51
C THR A 122 -0.31 -11.05 -0.71
N HIS A 123 -0.09 -9.94 -1.42
CA HIS A 123 1.25 -9.50 -1.81
C HIS A 123 1.43 -8.02 -1.48
N ALA A 124 2.55 -7.68 -0.84
CA ALA A 124 2.96 -6.31 -0.60
C ALA A 124 4.15 -5.95 -1.49
N ILE A 125 4.05 -4.83 -2.23
CA ILE A 125 5.11 -4.35 -3.11
C ILE A 125 5.38 -2.88 -2.81
N GLY A 126 6.66 -2.49 -2.77
CA GLY A 126 7.06 -1.11 -2.59
C GLY A 126 7.39 -0.72 -1.15
N LYS A 127 7.20 0.55 -0.81
CA LYS A 127 7.52 1.11 0.50
C LYS A 127 6.55 0.64 1.57
N TRP A 128 7.07 -0.01 2.61
CA TRP A 128 6.29 -0.46 3.77
C TRP A 128 6.12 0.64 4.83
N HIS A 129 7.20 1.04 5.46
CA HIS A 129 7.33 2.12 6.45
C HIS A 129 6.50 1.93 7.73
N LEU A 130 6.25 0.68 8.13
CA LEU A 130 5.55 0.32 9.37
C LEU A 130 6.40 -0.53 10.33
N GLY A 131 7.72 -0.44 10.18
CA GLY A 131 8.74 -1.16 10.93
C GLY A 131 9.59 -2.03 10.00
N HIS A 132 10.92 -2.01 10.23
CA HIS A 132 11.90 -2.67 9.37
C HIS A 132 12.49 -3.94 10.00
N LEU A 133 12.26 -4.16 11.29
CA LEU A 133 12.70 -5.40 11.94
C LEU A 133 11.81 -6.58 11.49
N PRO A 134 12.34 -7.82 11.46
CA PRO A 134 11.65 -8.96 10.85
C PRO A 134 10.21 -9.19 11.32
N GLN A 135 9.92 -8.91 12.60
CA GLN A 135 8.59 -9.08 13.18
C GLN A 135 7.59 -8.00 12.74
N PHE A 136 8.03 -6.91 12.10
CA PHE A 136 7.19 -5.82 11.63
C PHE A 136 7.06 -5.73 10.11
N LEU A 137 7.71 -6.64 9.36
CA LEU A 137 7.64 -6.66 7.90
C LEU A 137 6.27 -7.19 7.42
N PRO A 138 5.86 -6.92 6.19
CA PRO A 138 4.57 -7.32 5.65
C PRO A 138 4.22 -8.80 5.86
N THR A 139 5.20 -9.70 5.70
CA THR A 139 5.01 -11.15 5.91
C THR A 139 4.70 -11.55 7.37
N SER A 140 4.89 -10.64 8.32
CA SER A 140 4.45 -10.80 9.70
C SER A 140 3.09 -10.15 9.97
N HIS A 141 2.47 -9.57 8.94
CA HIS A 141 1.18 -8.89 8.99
C HIS A 141 0.19 -9.45 7.95
N GLY A 142 0.30 -10.75 7.63
CA GLY A 142 -0.65 -11.48 6.81
C GLY A 142 -0.45 -11.36 5.30
N TYR A 143 0.70 -10.86 4.85
CA TYR A 143 1.07 -10.94 3.45
C TYR A 143 1.90 -12.19 3.16
N ASP A 144 1.55 -12.93 2.11
CA ASP A 144 2.26 -14.13 1.67
C ASP A 144 3.63 -13.78 1.11
N SER A 145 3.75 -12.63 0.47
CA SER A 145 5.03 -12.13 -0.05
C SER A 145 5.23 -10.64 0.13
N TYR A 146 6.49 -10.23 0.12
CA TYR A 146 6.92 -8.85 0.14
C TYR A 146 8.10 -8.64 -0.80
N PHE A 147 8.01 -7.57 -1.63
CA PHE A 147 9.13 -7.07 -2.42
C PHE A 147 9.16 -5.55 -2.35
N GLY A 148 10.15 -4.97 -1.67
CA GLY A 148 10.12 -3.53 -1.45
C GLY A 148 11.19 -2.98 -0.52
N ILE A 149 11.00 -1.73 -0.11
CA ILE A 149 11.87 -1.02 0.83
C ILE A 149 11.16 -0.85 2.19
N PRO A 150 11.84 -1.14 3.31
CA PRO A 150 11.19 -1.21 4.62
C PRO A 150 10.92 0.16 5.25
N TYR A 151 11.54 1.22 4.74
CA TYR A 151 11.35 2.63 5.13
C TYR A 151 11.50 3.53 3.89
N SER A 152 11.52 4.86 4.06
CA SER A 152 11.60 5.78 2.93
C SER A 152 12.95 5.71 2.21
N ASN A 153 12.92 5.91 0.90
CA ASN A 153 14.11 5.86 0.03
C ASN A 153 15.14 6.98 0.31
N ASP A 154 14.72 8.04 1.01
CA ASP A 154 15.56 9.16 1.46
C ASP A 154 16.04 9.01 2.91
N MET A 155 16.02 7.80 3.43
CA MET A 155 16.51 7.45 4.76
C MET A 155 17.80 6.60 4.69
N ASP A 156 18.39 6.32 5.86
CA ASP A 156 19.63 5.54 5.98
C ASP A 156 20.80 6.20 5.23
N ALA A 157 21.07 7.46 5.57
CA ALA A 157 22.14 8.21 4.92
C ALA A 157 23.50 7.58 5.19
N VAL A 158 24.31 7.47 4.14
CA VAL A 158 25.72 7.08 4.26
C VAL A 158 26.53 8.14 5.01
N ARG A 159 27.66 7.72 5.58
CA ARG A 159 28.51 8.59 6.41
C ARG A 159 29.00 9.85 5.69
N GLU A 160 29.25 9.73 4.40
CA GLU A 160 29.80 10.75 3.51
C GLU A 160 28.73 11.74 3.02
N ALA A 161 27.44 11.43 3.22
CA ALA A 161 26.34 12.31 2.82
C ALA A 161 26.34 13.61 3.62
N PRO A 162 25.99 14.75 3.00
CA PRO A 162 25.82 16.02 3.71
C PRO A 162 24.85 15.89 4.87
N LYS A 163 25.06 16.65 5.95
CA LYS A 163 24.18 16.64 7.12
C LYS A 163 23.10 17.71 7.00
N GLY A 164 21.97 17.45 7.67
CA GLY A 164 20.87 18.39 7.77
C GLY A 164 20.27 18.77 6.41
N ARG A 165 19.87 20.03 6.26
CA ARG A 165 19.17 20.53 5.08
C ARG A 165 19.97 20.40 3.79
N ALA A 166 21.30 20.55 3.84
CA ALA A 166 22.18 20.45 2.67
C ALA A 166 22.00 19.13 1.88
N ARG A 167 21.59 18.04 2.54
CA ARG A 167 21.28 16.77 1.89
C ARG A 167 20.06 16.85 0.97
N PHE A 168 19.10 17.69 1.34
CA PHE A 168 17.81 17.82 0.63
C PHE A 168 17.80 19.00 -0.34
N ASP A 169 18.70 19.97 -0.17
CA ASP A 169 18.81 21.09 -1.12
C ASP A 169 19.44 20.63 -2.46
N GLN A 170 20.32 19.61 -2.41
CA GLN A 170 20.92 18.98 -3.60
C GLN A 170 20.93 17.46 -3.42
N PRO A 171 19.75 16.80 -3.50
CA PRO A 171 19.64 15.38 -3.20
C PRO A 171 20.34 14.53 -4.26
N LYS A 172 21.08 13.52 -3.80
CA LYS A 172 21.66 12.47 -4.65
C LYS A 172 21.22 11.11 -4.13
N ILE A 173 20.93 10.19 -5.04
CA ILE A 173 20.55 8.81 -4.70
C ILE A 173 21.63 8.13 -3.88
N ASP A 174 22.92 8.37 -4.22
CA ASP A 174 24.08 7.79 -3.55
C ASP A 174 24.24 8.21 -2.07
N TYR A 175 23.47 9.20 -1.63
CA TYR A 175 23.46 9.57 -0.21
C TYR A 175 22.70 8.58 0.67
N PHE A 176 21.95 7.64 0.10
CA PHE A 176 21.05 6.79 0.84
C PHE A 176 21.35 5.30 0.60
N ASN A 177 21.39 4.55 1.69
CA ASN A 177 21.74 3.12 1.74
C ASN A 177 20.51 2.25 2.03
N VAL A 178 19.34 2.63 1.48
CA VAL A 178 18.10 1.89 1.72
C VAL A 178 18.20 0.47 1.14
N PRO A 179 17.81 -0.57 1.90
CA PRO A 179 17.81 -1.93 1.37
C PRO A 179 16.59 -2.20 0.50
N LEU A 180 16.75 -3.01 -0.54
CA LEU A 180 15.67 -3.70 -1.22
C LEU A 180 15.53 -5.09 -0.62
N MET A 181 14.30 -5.45 -0.29
CA MET A 181 13.98 -6.70 0.42
C MET A 181 13.10 -7.61 -0.43
N ARG A 182 13.27 -8.91 -0.24
CA ARG A 182 12.32 -9.95 -0.65
C ARG A 182 11.96 -10.80 0.58
N GLY A 183 10.70 -10.76 0.97
CA GLY A 183 10.29 -11.31 2.26
C GLY A 183 11.01 -10.60 3.42
N LYS A 184 11.82 -11.32 4.16
CA LYS A 184 12.63 -10.82 5.28
C LYS A 184 14.10 -10.60 4.91
N ASP A 185 14.52 -10.97 3.70
CA ASP A 185 15.91 -10.93 3.26
C ASP A 185 16.23 -9.67 2.49
N ILE A 186 17.42 -9.13 2.72
CA ILE A 186 17.97 -8.03 1.92
C ILE A 186 18.56 -8.64 0.65
N VAL A 187 17.99 -8.27 -0.51
CA VAL A 187 18.46 -8.76 -1.82
C VAL A 187 19.40 -7.78 -2.52
N GLU A 188 19.38 -6.51 -2.09
CA GLU A 188 20.26 -5.48 -2.63
C GLU A 188 20.41 -4.34 -1.61
N ARG A 189 21.61 -3.77 -1.45
CA ARG A 189 21.85 -2.61 -0.59
C ARG A 189 23.15 -1.88 -0.99
N PRO A 190 23.07 -0.59 -1.35
CA PRO A 190 21.84 0.20 -1.50
C PRO A 190 21.00 -0.28 -2.68
N ALA A 191 19.69 -0.11 -2.56
CA ALA A 191 18.76 -0.37 -3.67
C ALA A 191 19.02 0.62 -4.82
N ASN A 192 19.05 0.14 -6.06
CA ASN A 192 19.15 1.01 -7.22
C ASN A 192 17.84 1.79 -7.43
N GLN A 193 17.81 3.02 -6.93
CA GLN A 193 16.62 3.86 -6.99
C GLN A 193 16.23 4.32 -8.40
N HIS A 194 17.16 4.30 -9.38
CA HIS A 194 16.81 4.59 -10.79
C HIS A 194 15.90 3.54 -11.42
N THR A 195 15.92 2.32 -10.90
CA THR A 195 15.16 1.20 -11.46
C THR A 195 14.04 0.71 -10.54
N ILE A 196 13.95 1.25 -9.32
CA ILE A 196 13.08 0.69 -8.28
C ILE A 196 11.60 0.67 -8.67
N THR A 197 11.08 1.76 -9.25
CA THR A 197 9.67 1.84 -9.70
C THR A 197 9.38 0.84 -10.81
N LYS A 198 10.29 0.69 -11.79
CA LYS A 198 10.18 -0.32 -12.83
C LYS A 198 10.12 -1.72 -12.23
N ARG A 199 11.02 -2.05 -11.31
CA ARG A 199 11.09 -3.36 -10.64
C ARG A 199 9.84 -3.66 -9.83
N PHE A 200 9.27 -2.66 -9.15
CA PHE A 200 7.99 -2.82 -8.44
C PHE A 200 6.84 -3.09 -9.42
N THR A 201 6.83 -2.40 -10.56
CA THR A 201 5.82 -2.63 -11.60
C THR A 201 5.95 -4.04 -12.20
N GLU A 202 7.17 -4.47 -12.52
CA GLU A 202 7.43 -5.82 -13.07
C GLU A 202 7.00 -6.91 -12.09
N GLU A 203 7.29 -6.76 -10.79
CA GLU A 203 6.84 -7.71 -9.75
C GLU A 203 5.31 -7.71 -9.61
N ALA A 204 4.66 -6.53 -9.67
CA ALA A 204 3.21 -6.43 -9.60
C ALA A 204 2.54 -7.09 -10.81
N VAL A 205 3.02 -6.80 -12.02
CA VAL A 205 2.49 -7.42 -13.25
C VAL A 205 2.64 -8.93 -13.21
N LYS A 206 3.80 -9.43 -12.79
CA LYS A 206 4.04 -10.87 -12.61
C LYS A 206 2.97 -11.50 -11.72
N LEU A 207 2.75 -10.96 -10.51
CA LEU A 207 1.78 -11.50 -9.54
C LEU A 207 0.31 -11.39 -10.00
N ILE A 208 -0.01 -10.43 -10.84
CA ILE A 208 -1.38 -10.27 -11.39
C ILE A 208 -1.63 -11.28 -12.52
N THR A 209 -0.58 -11.73 -13.22
CA THR A 209 -0.70 -12.62 -14.38
C THR A 209 -0.49 -14.11 -14.07
N GLU A 210 0.03 -14.45 -12.91
CA GLU A 210 0.14 -15.81 -12.37
C GLU A 210 -1.19 -16.30 -11.77
#